data_09b86cdcdef4fed821a670cca60ad8f4
#
_entry.id   09b86cdcdef4fed821a670cca60ad8f4
#
_cell.length_a   1.000
_cell.length_b   1.000
_cell.length_c   1.000
_cell.angle_alpha   90.00
_cell.angle_beta   90.00
_cell.angle_gamma   90.00
#
_symmetry.space_group_name_H-M   'P 1'
#
loop_
_entity.id
_entity.type
_entity.pdbx_description
1 polymer ?
#
loop_
_entity_poly.entity_id
_entity_poly.type
_entity_poly.pdbx_seq_one_letter_code
_entity_poly.pdbx_strand_id
1 'polypeptide(L)'
;MASTIALYYLASYMEKSDGKENAVSEMRALIEKNTNDWEAAFPAIDERLYAAADAWKNAPYYEFLSAGPEFASAWFGQAKIYEAAGIFSRYENLEDWAHVDYILHGMDASMFIFASPENASYSRAQEVESVLRRQHYKYLFVTDKADEKIDAASTLLIPKADKVWLYPLYQTLVPCTYGDHLQQLKGTSYFCCDMIETYFPFGGSILRTSEINASF
;
A
#
# COMPACT_ATOMS: atom_id res chain seq x y z
N MET A 1 -7.88 5.93 -6.46
CA MET A 1 -8.92 6.26 -5.47
C MET A 1 -10.28 6.56 -6.10
N ALA A 2 -10.45 7.53 -7.00
CA ALA A 2 -11.75 7.86 -7.63
C ALA A 2 -12.45 6.65 -8.29
N SER A 3 -11.73 5.84 -9.05
CA SER A 3 -12.27 4.63 -9.70
C SER A 3 -12.78 3.60 -8.69
N THR A 4 -12.08 3.41 -7.57
CA THR A 4 -12.49 2.48 -6.50
C THR A 4 -13.76 2.98 -5.80
N ILE A 5 -13.84 4.28 -5.53
CA ILE A 5 -15.06 4.90 -4.98
C ILE A 5 -16.25 4.71 -5.95
N ALA A 6 -16.04 4.90 -7.25
CA ALA A 6 -17.08 4.68 -8.25
C ALA A 6 -17.58 3.22 -8.26
N LEU A 7 -16.67 2.24 -8.10
CA LEU A 7 -17.05 0.83 -8.00
C LEU A 7 -17.84 0.53 -6.72
N TYR A 8 -17.49 1.13 -5.59
CA TYR A 8 -18.26 0.99 -4.35
C TYR A 8 -19.67 1.56 -4.49
N TYR A 9 -19.81 2.73 -5.13
CA TYR A 9 -21.13 3.27 -5.41
C TYR A 9 -21.93 2.39 -6.39
N LEU A 10 -21.29 1.86 -7.43
CA LEU A 10 -21.94 0.93 -8.34
C LEU A 10 -22.47 -0.30 -7.60
N ALA A 11 -21.66 -0.92 -6.73
CA ALA A 11 -22.10 -2.03 -5.91
C ALA A 11 -23.30 -1.65 -5.01
N SER A 12 -23.27 -0.46 -4.40
CA SER A 12 -24.38 0.03 -3.57
C SER A 12 -25.65 0.27 -4.37
N TYR A 13 -25.55 0.73 -5.62
CA TYR A 13 -26.71 0.84 -6.51
C TYR A 13 -27.29 -0.52 -6.89
N MET A 14 -26.45 -1.54 -7.08
CA MET A 14 -26.89 -2.92 -7.30
C MET A 14 -27.64 -3.45 -6.06
N GLU A 15 -27.06 -3.28 -4.87
CA GLU A 15 -27.72 -3.66 -3.62
C GLU A 15 -29.06 -2.95 -3.40
N LYS A 16 -29.16 -1.68 -3.78
CA LYS A 16 -30.42 -0.94 -3.74
C LYS A 16 -31.44 -1.56 -4.69
N SER A 17 -31.04 -1.96 -5.88
CA SER A 17 -31.91 -2.63 -6.85
C SER A 17 -32.41 -3.98 -6.33
N ASP A 18 -31.63 -4.63 -5.47
CA ASP A 18 -31.99 -5.88 -4.79
C ASP A 18 -32.81 -5.67 -3.50
N GLY A 19 -33.30 -4.45 -3.25
CA GLY A 19 -34.21 -4.13 -2.16
C GLY A 19 -33.57 -3.50 -0.92
N LYS A 20 -32.26 -3.19 -0.94
CA LYS A 20 -31.59 -2.46 0.13
C LYS A 20 -31.67 -0.94 -0.12
N GLU A 21 -32.81 -0.34 0.14
CA GLU A 21 -33.12 1.07 -0.19
C GLU A 21 -32.06 2.08 0.27
N ASN A 22 -31.41 1.85 1.41
CA ASN A 22 -30.44 2.77 2.02
C ASN A 22 -29.00 2.52 1.60
N ALA A 23 -28.70 1.50 0.79
CA ALA A 23 -27.31 1.07 0.51
C ALA A 23 -26.41 2.22 0.01
N VAL A 24 -26.92 3.09 -0.86
CA VAL A 24 -26.15 4.21 -1.41
C VAL A 24 -25.85 5.28 -0.35
N SER A 25 -26.83 5.61 0.51
CA SER A 25 -26.65 6.59 1.58
C SER A 25 -25.73 6.06 2.68
N GLU A 26 -25.82 4.78 2.99
CA GLU A 26 -24.92 4.10 3.94
C GLU A 26 -23.48 4.09 3.41
N MET A 27 -23.28 3.76 2.13
CA MET A 27 -21.95 3.82 1.50
C MET A 27 -21.37 5.23 1.54
N ARG A 28 -22.18 6.26 1.27
CA ARG A 28 -21.72 7.65 1.37
C ARG A 28 -21.27 7.98 2.78
N ALA A 29 -22.08 7.66 3.79
CA ALA A 29 -21.75 7.92 5.19
C ALA A 29 -20.46 7.19 5.62
N LEU A 30 -20.27 5.95 5.19
CA LEU A 30 -19.04 5.19 5.44
C LEU A 30 -17.81 5.88 4.84
N ILE A 31 -17.88 6.29 3.58
CA ILE A 31 -16.77 6.96 2.90
C ILE A 31 -16.47 8.31 3.56
N GLU A 32 -17.49 9.12 3.82
CA GLU A 32 -17.31 10.43 4.47
C GLU A 32 -16.68 10.29 5.86
N LYS A 33 -17.18 9.37 6.69
CA LYS A 33 -16.62 9.13 8.02
C LYS A 33 -15.15 8.72 7.95
N ASN A 34 -14.83 7.70 7.15
CA ASN A 34 -13.46 7.22 7.04
C ASN A 34 -12.52 8.29 6.47
N THR A 35 -13.00 9.12 5.53
CA THR A 35 -12.23 10.25 4.99
C THR A 35 -11.89 11.26 6.08
N ASN A 36 -12.86 11.64 6.91
CA ASN A 36 -12.65 12.58 8.01
C ASN A 36 -11.66 12.01 9.06
N ASP A 37 -11.79 10.72 9.38
CA ASP A 37 -10.88 10.05 10.32
C ASP A 37 -9.43 10.07 9.79
N TRP A 38 -9.25 9.83 8.49
CA TRP A 38 -7.94 9.89 7.84
C TRP A 38 -7.39 11.31 7.74
N GLU A 39 -8.22 12.29 7.40
CA GLU A 39 -7.82 13.69 7.35
C GLU A 39 -7.28 14.17 8.73
N ALA A 40 -7.96 13.77 9.80
CA ALA A 40 -7.54 14.10 11.17
C ALA A 40 -6.22 13.41 11.58
N ALA A 41 -6.00 12.16 11.16
CA ALA A 41 -4.81 11.39 11.52
C ALA A 41 -3.60 11.66 10.60
N PHE A 42 -3.83 12.19 9.40
CA PHE A 42 -2.84 12.29 8.33
C PHE A 42 -1.56 13.03 8.73
N PRO A 43 -1.57 14.15 9.47
CA PRO A 43 -0.33 14.84 9.85
C PRO A 43 0.65 13.95 10.61
N ALA A 44 0.17 13.11 11.53
CA ALA A 44 1.03 12.18 12.27
C ALA A 44 1.52 11.01 11.41
N ILE A 45 0.69 10.54 10.49
CA ILE A 45 1.04 9.51 9.51
C ILE A 45 2.14 10.04 8.58
N ASP A 46 1.96 11.25 8.07
CA ASP A 46 2.89 11.94 7.16
C ASP A 46 4.28 12.11 7.80
N GLU A 47 4.33 12.64 9.02
CA GLU A 47 5.57 12.79 9.79
C GLU A 47 6.30 11.45 9.97
N ARG A 48 5.55 10.40 10.29
CA ARG A 48 6.12 9.05 10.48
C ARG A 48 6.65 8.47 9.17
N LEU A 49 5.93 8.68 8.07
CA LEU A 49 6.35 8.23 6.74
C LEU A 49 7.57 9.00 6.23
N TYR A 50 7.64 10.32 6.49
CA TYR A 50 8.83 11.11 6.19
C TYR A 50 10.07 10.58 6.93
N ALA A 51 9.95 10.33 8.23
CA ALA A 51 11.05 9.79 9.03
C ALA A 51 11.53 8.43 8.52
N ALA A 52 10.60 7.56 8.13
CA ALA A 52 10.93 6.28 7.53
C ALA A 52 11.60 6.45 6.16
N ALA A 53 11.10 7.36 5.31
CA ALA A 53 11.68 7.61 4.00
C ALA A 53 13.11 8.16 4.11
N ASP A 54 13.36 9.08 5.03
CA ASP A 54 14.70 9.63 5.26
C ASP A 54 15.68 8.55 5.76
N ALA A 55 15.23 7.70 6.70
CA ALA A 55 16.05 6.61 7.22
C ALA A 55 16.34 5.51 6.18
N TRP A 56 15.43 5.30 5.23
CA TRP A 56 15.48 4.16 4.29
C TRP A 56 15.73 4.56 2.83
N LYS A 57 15.94 5.82 2.53
CA LYS A 57 16.14 6.34 1.15
C LYS A 57 17.22 5.62 0.34
N ASN A 58 18.17 4.98 1.01
CA ASN A 58 19.25 4.21 0.38
C ASN A 58 18.99 2.69 0.38
N ALA A 59 17.79 2.24 0.74
CA ALA A 59 17.46 0.83 0.61
C ALA A 59 17.57 0.39 -0.86
N PRO A 60 18.13 -0.79 -1.12
CA PRO A 60 18.30 -1.30 -2.48
C PRO A 60 16.95 -1.65 -3.14
N TYR A 61 15.94 -1.98 -2.34
CA TYR A 61 14.60 -2.24 -2.81
C TYR A 61 13.57 -2.15 -1.66
N TYR A 62 12.31 -2.12 -2.04
CA TYR A 62 11.17 -2.06 -1.12
C TYR A 62 10.27 -3.26 -1.31
N GLU A 63 9.66 -3.72 -0.23
CA GLU A 63 8.74 -4.85 -0.26
C GLU A 63 7.46 -4.54 0.50
N PHE A 64 6.34 -4.93 -0.07
CA PHE A 64 5.00 -4.71 0.48
C PHE A 64 4.33 -6.05 0.72
N LEU A 65 3.97 -6.33 1.97
CA LEU A 65 3.40 -7.60 2.39
C LEU A 65 1.97 -7.42 2.87
N SER A 66 1.09 -8.29 2.46
CA SER A 66 -0.27 -8.35 2.99
C SER A 66 -0.97 -9.64 2.57
N ALA A 67 -2.22 -9.81 2.97
CA ALA A 67 -3.11 -10.88 2.52
C ALA A 67 -4.58 -10.43 2.55
N GLY A 68 -5.46 -11.19 1.93
CA GLY A 68 -6.88 -10.88 1.87
C GLY A 68 -7.17 -9.56 1.14
N PRO A 69 -8.19 -8.78 1.56
CA PRO A 69 -8.52 -7.52 0.91
C PRO A 69 -7.38 -6.50 0.91
N GLU A 70 -6.57 -6.44 1.96
CA GLU A 70 -5.46 -5.50 2.10
C GLU A 70 -4.28 -5.84 1.16
N PHE A 71 -4.28 -7.02 0.53
CA PHE A 71 -3.29 -7.37 -0.49
C PHE A 71 -3.27 -6.39 -1.69
N ALA A 72 -4.42 -5.77 -1.97
CA ALA A 72 -4.49 -4.70 -2.97
C ALA A 72 -3.64 -3.48 -2.58
N SER A 73 -3.50 -3.18 -1.27
CA SER A 73 -2.63 -2.11 -0.77
C SER A 73 -1.15 -2.42 -1.00
N ALA A 74 -0.75 -3.67 -0.79
CA ALA A 74 0.62 -4.12 -1.05
C ALA A 74 0.96 -4.03 -2.55
N TRP A 75 0.08 -4.54 -3.41
CA TRP A 75 0.25 -4.43 -4.86
C TRP A 75 0.35 -2.98 -5.33
N PHE A 76 -0.54 -2.12 -4.84
CA PHE A 76 -0.50 -0.69 -5.15
C PHE A 76 0.80 -0.04 -4.66
N GLY A 77 1.30 -0.44 -3.49
CA GLY A 77 2.55 0.07 -2.91
C GLY A 77 3.75 -0.15 -3.82
N GLN A 78 3.88 -1.35 -4.38
CA GLN A 78 4.92 -1.64 -5.37
C GLN A 78 4.89 -0.65 -6.53
N ALA A 79 3.72 -0.45 -7.14
CA ALA A 79 3.58 0.44 -8.28
C ALA A 79 3.97 1.89 -7.93
N LYS A 80 3.64 2.35 -6.72
CA LYS A 80 3.95 3.72 -6.30
C LYS A 80 5.43 3.97 -6.13
N ILE A 81 6.22 3.01 -5.66
CA ILE A 81 7.68 3.16 -5.60
C ILE A 81 8.30 3.21 -6.99
N TYR A 82 7.82 2.39 -7.93
CA TYR A 82 8.26 2.49 -9.33
C TYR A 82 7.96 3.88 -9.91
N GLU A 83 6.73 4.35 -9.73
CA GLU A 83 6.27 5.62 -10.27
C GLU A 83 6.98 6.83 -9.64
N ALA A 84 7.20 6.79 -8.34
CA ALA A 84 7.78 7.92 -7.61
C ALA A 84 9.31 8.01 -7.75
N ALA A 85 10.01 6.89 -7.61
CA ALA A 85 11.46 6.91 -7.45
C ALA A 85 12.24 6.02 -8.44
N GLY A 86 11.55 5.24 -9.26
CA GLY A 86 12.20 4.33 -10.22
C GLY A 86 13.02 3.21 -9.54
N ILE A 87 12.72 2.90 -8.28
CA ILE A 87 13.44 1.89 -7.51
C ILE A 87 12.69 0.56 -7.60
N PHE A 88 13.45 -0.53 -7.67
CA PHE A 88 12.85 -1.86 -7.63
C PHE A 88 12.04 -2.05 -6.35
N SER A 89 10.84 -2.55 -6.50
CA SER A 89 9.97 -2.94 -5.40
C SER A 89 9.19 -4.20 -5.77
N ARG A 90 8.70 -4.91 -4.76
CA ARG A 90 7.86 -6.08 -4.95
C ARG A 90 6.71 -6.07 -3.97
N TYR A 91 5.71 -6.85 -4.24
CA TYR A 91 4.67 -7.19 -3.27
C TYR A 91 4.56 -8.70 -3.16
N GLU A 92 4.18 -9.19 -1.99
CA GLU A 92 4.05 -10.61 -1.75
C GLU A 92 2.91 -10.91 -0.79
N ASN A 93 2.32 -12.07 -0.95
CA ASN A 93 1.34 -12.59 -0.01
C ASN A 93 2.05 -13.04 1.28
N LEU A 94 1.44 -12.78 2.44
CA LEU A 94 2.00 -13.16 3.74
C LEU A 94 2.26 -14.67 3.86
N GLU A 95 1.44 -15.52 3.27
CA GLU A 95 1.64 -16.97 3.28
C GLU A 95 2.81 -17.38 2.39
N ASP A 96 2.91 -16.80 1.19
CA ASP A 96 4.01 -17.10 0.27
C ASP A 96 5.34 -16.61 0.85
N TRP A 97 5.36 -15.40 1.43
CA TRP A 97 6.53 -14.89 2.13
C TRP A 97 6.95 -15.79 3.30
N ALA A 98 6.00 -16.20 4.12
CA ALA A 98 6.27 -17.08 5.26
C ALA A 98 6.70 -18.50 4.84
N HIS A 99 6.42 -18.89 3.60
CA HIS A 99 6.77 -20.22 3.09
C HIS A 99 8.13 -20.25 2.39
N VAL A 100 8.46 -19.21 1.63
CA VAL A 100 9.66 -19.20 0.76
C VAL A 100 10.61 -18.05 1.11
N ASP A 101 10.09 -16.82 1.20
CA ASP A 101 10.94 -15.62 1.21
C ASP A 101 11.70 -15.43 2.53
N TYR A 102 11.19 -15.96 3.63
CA TYR A 102 11.90 -15.91 4.93
C TYR A 102 13.28 -16.59 4.89
N ILE A 103 13.56 -17.40 3.86
CA ILE A 103 14.85 -18.07 3.65
C ILE A 103 15.89 -17.10 3.07
N LEU A 104 15.44 -16.00 2.45
CA LEU A 104 16.33 -15.02 1.85
C LEU A 104 17.11 -14.28 2.93
N HIS A 105 18.42 -14.45 2.96
CA HIS A 105 19.31 -13.80 3.92
C HIS A 105 20.09 -12.65 3.30
N GLY A 106 20.38 -11.63 4.13
CA GLY A 106 21.25 -10.53 3.73
C GLY A 106 20.60 -9.52 2.77
N MET A 107 19.30 -9.54 2.66
CA MET A 107 18.57 -8.56 1.86
C MET A 107 18.29 -7.31 2.71
N ASP A 108 18.89 -6.18 2.37
CA ASP A 108 18.66 -4.88 3.04
C ASP A 108 17.40 -4.19 2.50
N ALA A 109 16.29 -4.93 2.46
CA ALA A 109 15.00 -4.40 2.06
C ALA A 109 14.41 -3.49 3.12
N SER A 110 13.58 -2.54 2.69
CA SER A 110 12.66 -1.83 3.56
C SER A 110 11.24 -2.31 3.28
N MET A 111 10.52 -2.72 4.31
CA MET A 111 9.29 -3.48 4.17
C MET A 111 8.09 -2.76 4.77
N PHE A 112 6.93 -2.97 4.16
CA PHE A 112 5.64 -2.54 4.68
C PHE A 112 4.72 -3.74 4.82
N ILE A 113 4.16 -3.95 6.00
CA ILE A 113 3.15 -4.99 6.25
C ILE A 113 1.82 -4.29 6.46
N PHE A 114 0.83 -4.55 5.61
CA PHE A 114 -0.54 -4.07 5.79
C PHE A 114 -1.37 -5.18 6.42
N ALA A 115 -1.79 -4.96 7.65
CA ALA A 115 -2.64 -5.93 8.35
C ALA A 115 -3.45 -5.25 9.46
N SER A 116 -4.77 -5.24 9.29
CA SER A 116 -5.71 -4.86 10.35
C SER A 116 -6.09 -6.06 11.21
N PRO A 117 -6.43 -5.88 12.50
CA PRO A 117 -6.88 -6.97 13.35
C PRO A 117 -8.12 -7.71 12.86
N GLU A 118 -8.93 -7.08 12.01
CA GLU A 118 -10.13 -7.70 11.41
C GLU A 118 -9.79 -8.54 10.16
N ASN A 119 -8.56 -8.47 9.66
CA ASN A 119 -8.11 -9.34 8.57
C ASN A 119 -7.90 -10.77 9.08
N ALA A 120 -8.45 -11.76 8.40
CA ALA A 120 -8.31 -13.17 8.76
C ALA A 120 -6.84 -13.64 8.84
N SER A 121 -5.94 -12.96 8.11
CA SER A 121 -4.50 -13.26 8.10
C SER A 121 -3.69 -12.45 9.11
N TYR A 122 -4.33 -11.74 10.05
CA TYR A 122 -3.62 -10.88 11.01
C TYR A 122 -2.59 -11.65 11.85
N SER A 123 -2.94 -12.86 12.31
CA SER A 123 -2.00 -13.70 13.07
C SER A 123 -0.75 -14.08 12.25
N ARG A 124 -0.92 -14.32 10.95
CA ARG A 124 0.20 -14.56 10.05
C ARG A 124 1.08 -13.32 9.90
N ALA A 125 0.50 -12.13 9.81
CA ALA A 125 1.24 -10.88 9.80
C ALA A 125 2.07 -10.67 11.08
N GLN A 126 1.54 -11.05 12.25
CA GLN A 126 2.28 -11.04 13.51
C GLN A 126 3.48 -12.00 13.50
N GLU A 127 3.31 -13.19 12.92
CA GLU A 127 4.41 -14.17 12.78
C GLU A 127 5.51 -13.63 11.85
N VAL A 128 5.14 -13.10 10.70
CA VAL A 128 6.07 -12.46 9.74
C VAL A 128 6.81 -11.31 10.42
N GLU A 129 6.11 -10.40 11.08
CA GLU A 129 6.73 -9.30 11.84
C GLU A 129 7.76 -9.81 12.85
N SER A 130 7.43 -10.87 13.59
CA SER A 130 8.34 -11.43 14.57
C SER A 130 9.66 -11.93 13.95
N VAL A 131 9.61 -12.42 12.72
CA VAL A 131 10.81 -12.83 11.96
C VAL A 131 11.60 -11.60 11.53
N LEU A 132 10.91 -10.59 10.94
CA LEU A 132 11.57 -9.35 10.50
C LEU A 132 12.28 -8.65 11.66
N ARG A 133 11.65 -8.55 12.81
CA ARG A 133 12.20 -7.95 14.02
C ARG A 133 13.45 -8.72 14.50
N ARG A 134 13.40 -10.06 14.56
CA ARG A 134 14.52 -10.89 14.98
C ARG A 134 15.71 -10.80 14.02
N GLN A 135 15.45 -10.59 12.74
CA GLN A 135 16.46 -10.46 11.71
C GLN A 135 16.91 -9.02 11.48
N HIS A 136 16.37 -8.07 12.28
CA HIS A 136 16.69 -6.63 12.23
C HIS A 136 16.42 -5.97 10.88
N TYR A 137 15.37 -6.43 10.19
CA TYR A 137 14.90 -5.75 8.99
C TYR A 137 14.32 -4.36 9.29
N LYS A 138 14.38 -3.48 8.32
CA LYS A 138 13.69 -2.19 8.35
C LYS A 138 12.25 -2.42 7.89
N TYR A 139 11.27 -2.13 8.76
CA TYR A 139 9.87 -2.32 8.37
C TYR A 139 8.94 -1.35 9.08
N LEU A 140 7.76 -1.14 8.48
CA LEU A 140 6.58 -0.55 9.11
C LEU A 140 5.44 -1.56 9.08
N PHE A 141 4.87 -1.81 10.24
CA PHE A 141 3.64 -2.57 10.41
C PHE A 141 2.45 -1.60 10.43
N VAL A 142 1.69 -1.55 9.33
CA VAL A 142 0.58 -0.62 9.11
C VAL A 142 -0.71 -1.28 9.59
N THR A 143 -1.25 -0.76 10.68
CA THR A 143 -2.41 -1.33 11.38
C THR A 143 -3.26 -0.25 12.03
N ASP A 144 -4.49 -0.56 12.38
CA ASP A 144 -5.43 0.36 13.03
C ASP A 144 -5.47 0.24 14.56
N LYS A 145 -4.67 -0.67 15.12
CA LYS A 145 -4.62 -0.91 16.56
C LYS A 145 -3.23 -1.30 17.02
N ALA A 146 -2.78 -0.67 18.09
CA ALA A 146 -1.56 -1.10 18.78
C ALA A 146 -1.73 -2.53 19.33
N ASP A 147 -0.70 -3.36 19.15
CA ASP A 147 -0.67 -4.75 19.59
C ASP A 147 0.63 -5.01 20.34
N GLU A 148 0.53 -5.58 21.55
CA GLU A 148 1.70 -5.87 22.40
C GLU A 148 2.69 -6.88 21.75
N LYS A 149 2.23 -7.65 20.78
CA LYS A 149 3.07 -8.61 20.05
C LYS A 149 3.90 -7.96 18.97
N ILE A 150 3.53 -6.75 18.53
CA ILE A 150 4.18 -6.00 17.46
C ILE A 150 5.10 -4.94 18.07
N ASP A 151 6.26 -4.74 17.46
CA ASP A 151 7.16 -3.67 17.89
C ASP A 151 6.51 -2.29 17.70
N ALA A 152 6.30 -1.58 18.80
CA ALA A 152 5.70 -0.25 18.79
C ALA A 152 6.50 0.77 17.97
N ALA A 153 7.85 0.65 17.96
CA ALA A 153 8.70 1.55 17.18
C ALA A 153 8.54 1.35 15.67
N SER A 154 8.16 0.16 15.25
CA SER A 154 7.91 -0.20 13.85
C SER A 154 6.44 -0.14 13.46
N THR A 155 5.55 0.23 14.39
CA THR A 155 4.11 0.34 14.10
C THR A 155 3.77 1.71 13.50
N LEU A 156 3.01 1.68 12.40
CA LEU A 156 2.31 2.84 11.85
C LEU A 156 0.82 2.68 12.11
N LEU A 157 0.29 3.49 13.04
CA LEU A 157 -1.13 3.49 13.31
C LEU A 157 -1.89 4.30 12.28
N ILE A 158 -2.91 3.69 11.70
CA ILE A 158 -3.85 4.30 10.76
C ILE A 158 -5.26 4.28 11.34
N PRO A 159 -6.18 5.13 10.87
CA PRO A 159 -7.58 5.06 11.28
C PRO A 159 -8.21 3.70 10.99
N LYS A 160 -9.03 3.24 11.93
CA LYS A 160 -9.82 2.03 11.75
C LYS A 160 -10.86 2.22 10.65
N ALA A 161 -10.87 1.35 9.65
CA ALA A 161 -11.96 1.31 8.68
C ALA A 161 -13.17 0.57 9.25
N ASP A 162 -14.38 1.07 8.97
CA ASP A 162 -15.62 0.43 9.45
C ASP A 162 -15.90 -0.93 8.80
N LYS A 163 -15.22 -1.22 7.69
CA LYS A 163 -15.30 -2.50 6.98
C LYS A 163 -13.94 -2.89 6.45
N VAL A 164 -13.59 -4.15 6.56
CA VAL A 164 -12.28 -4.66 6.12
C VAL A 164 -11.96 -4.37 4.65
N TRP A 165 -12.96 -4.38 3.79
CA TRP A 165 -12.80 -4.08 2.36
C TRP A 165 -12.61 -2.58 2.04
N LEU A 166 -12.79 -1.68 3.02
CA LEU A 166 -12.47 -0.25 2.88
C LEU A 166 -10.97 0.04 3.11
N TYR A 167 -10.24 -0.81 3.83
CA TYR A 167 -8.82 -0.56 4.09
C TYR A 167 -8.01 -0.26 2.82
N PRO A 168 -8.15 -1.03 1.72
CA PRO A 168 -7.37 -0.74 0.51
C PRO A 168 -7.59 0.66 -0.05
N LEU A 169 -8.81 1.21 0.08
CA LEU A 169 -9.09 2.56 -0.41
C LEU A 169 -8.21 3.61 0.27
N TYR A 170 -8.03 3.50 1.57
CA TYR A 170 -7.32 4.49 2.37
C TYR A 170 -5.85 4.14 2.60
N GLN A 171 -5.51 2.87 2.76
CA GLN A 171 -4.14 2.41 2.91
C GLN A 171 -3.26 2.78 1.71
N THR A 172 -3.84 3.01 0.52
CA THR A 172 -3.10 3.52 -0.64
C THR A 172 -2.45 4.89 -0.38
N LEU A 173 -2.92 5.65 0.60
CA LEU A 173 -2.29 6.91 1.00
C LEU A 173 -0.89 6.70 1.58
N VAL A 174 -0.67 5.57 2.28
CA VAL A 174 0.64 5.25 2.87
C VAL A 174 1.75 5.18 1.81
N PRO A 175 1.67 4.31 0.79
CA PRO A 175 2.71 4.24 -0.23
C PRO A 175 2.75 5.48 -1.14
N CYS A 176 1.63 6.20 -1.33
CA CYS A 176 1.64 7.47 -2.07
C CYS A 176 2.49 8.51 -1.34
N THR A 177 2.22 8.73 -0.05
CA THR A 177 2.93 9.71 0.77
C THR A 177 4.39 9.30 0.95
N TYR A 178 4.65 8.02 1.24
CA TYR A 178 6.02 7.52 1.36
C TYR A 178 6.81 7.69 0.05
N GLY A 179 6.20 7.37 -1.09
CA GLY A 179 6.81 7.52 -2.41
C GLY A 179 7.12 8.97 -2.74
N ASP A 180 6.24 9.90 -2.37
CA ASP A 180 6.45 11.35 -2.52
C ASP A 180 7.66 11.83 -1.71
N HIS A 181 7.74 11.48 -0.43
CA HIS A 181 8.90 11.81 0.40
C HIS A 181 10.18 11.18 -0.14
N LEU A 182 10.13 9.91 -0.56
CA LEU A 182 11.29 9.22 -1.12
C LEU A 182 11.79 9.92 -2.39
N GLN A 183 10.88 10.30 -3.27
CA GLN A 183 11.17 11.03 -4.50
C GLN A 183 11.86 12.39 -4.20
N GLN A 184 11.32 13.16 -3.27
CA GLN A 184 11.88 14.44 -2.86
C GLN A 184 13.27 14.28 -2.24
N LEU A 185 13.44 13.32 -1.33
CA LEU A 185 14.72 13.06 -0.66
C LEU A 185 15.81 12.55 -1.60
N LYS A 186 15.44 11.84 -2.66
CA LYS A 186 16.37 11.36 -3.68
C LYS A 186 16.61 12.36 -4.81
N GLY A 187 15.76 13.38 -4.93
CA GLY A 187 15.83 14.34 -6.04
C GLY A 187 15.52 13.72 -7.40
N THR A 188 14.71 12.64 -7.43
CA THR A 188 14.28 12.00 -8.67
C THR A 188 13.01 12.64 -9.20
N SER A 189 12.70 12.45 -10.48
CA SER A 189 11.42 12.86 -11.06
C SER A 189 10.42 11.71 -11.08
N TYR A 190 9.15 12.02 -10.87
CA TYR A 190 8.08 11.02 -11.06
C TYR A 190 8.14 10.44 -12.47
N PHE A 191 7.91 9.13 -12.56
CA PHE A 191 7.95 8.35 -13.80
C PHE A 191 9.29 8.46 -14.57
N CYS A 192 10.38 8.77 -13.86
CA CYS A 192 11.69 9.02 -14.47
C CYS A 192 11.63 10.01 -15.64
N CYS A 193 10.80 11.06 -15.51
CA CYS A 193 10.58 12.03 -16.60
C CYS A 193 11.85 12.79 -17.02
N ASP A 194 12.82 12.94 -16.12
CA ASP A 194 14.16 13.46 -16.38
C ASP A 194 15.05 12.51 -17.20
N MET A 195 14.65 11.24 -17.28
CA MET A 195 15.39 10.19 -17.99
C MET A 195 14.66 9.68 -19.25
N ILE A 196 13.57 10.33 -19.65
CA ILE A 196 12.75 9.92 -20.81
C ILE A 196 13.59 9.75 -22.07
N GLU A 197 14.50 10.68 -22.36
CA GLU A 197 15.38 10.61 -23.54
C GLU A 197 16.36 9.45 -23.47
N THR A 198 16.75 9.04 -22.28
CA THR A 198 17.71 7.96 -22.05
C THR A 198 17.06 6.59 -22.06
N TYR A 199 15.93 6.46 -21.34
CA TYR A 199 15.26 5.17 -21.18
C TYR A 199 14.17 4.91 -22.23
N PHE A 200 13.65 5.96 -22.85
CA PHE A 200 12.61 5.84 -23.86
C PHE A 200 13.00 6.54 -25.17
N PRO A 201 14.17 6.20 -25.77
CA PRO A 201 14.61 6.86 -27.01
C PRO A 201 13.61 6.71 -28.17
N PHE A 202 12.68 5.74 -28.05
CA PHE A 202 11.60 5.52 -29.00
C PHE A 202 10.25 6.06 -28.52
N GLY A 203 10.24 6.83 -27.41
CA GLY A 203 9.04 7.29 -26.74
C GLY A 203 8.33 6.18 -25.97
N GLY A 204 8.03 6.37 -24.70
CA GLY A 204 7.22 5.45 -23.90
C GLY A 204 5.81 5.19 -24.47
N SER A 205 5.46 5.93 -25.51
CA SER A 205 4.25 5.76 -26.31
C SER A 205 4.12 4.40 -27.02
N ILE A 206 5.22 3.71 -27.32
CA ILE A 206 5.14 2.41 -28.02
C ILE A 206 4.30 1.40 -27.25
N LEU A 207 4.49 1.31 -25.91
CA LEU A 207 3.71 0.38 -25.08
C LEU A 207 2.26 0.82 -24.88
N ARG A 208 1.97 2.12 -25.06
CA ARG A 208 0.62 2.68 -24.85
C ARG A 208 -0.16 2.86 -26.16
N THR A 209 0.52 2.84 -27.28
CA THR A 209 -0.09 3.02 -28.60
C THR A 209 -0.09 1.75 -29.45
N SER A 210 0.48 0.64 -28.96
CA SER A 210 0.40 -0.65 -29.65
C SER A 210 -1.06 -1.12 -29.71
N GLU A 211 -1.54 -1.41 -30.92
CA GLU A 211 -2.81 -2.08 -31.12
C GLU A 211 -2.69 -3.53 -30.66
N ILE A 212 -3.48 -3.92 -29.66
CA ILE A 212 -3.62 -5.32 -29.28
C ILE A 212 -4.58 -5.94 -30.28
N ASN A 213 -4.04 -6.60 -31.29
CA ASN A 213 -4.84 -7.43 -32.19
C ASN A 213 -5.19 -8.74 -31.48
N ALA A 214 -6.31 -8.75 -30.77
CA ALA A 214 -6.90 -9.97 -30.26
C ALA A 214 -7.57 -10.71 -31.42
N SER A 215 -6.82 -11.56 -32.12
CA SER A 215 -7.42 -12.58 -32.99
C SER A 215 -7.85 -13.74 -32.11
N PHE A 216 -9.16 -13.84 -31.81
CA PHE A 216 -9.78 -15.03 -31.25
C PHE A 216 -10.26 -15.96 -32.35
#